data_d213790a3b87f6a6f7579d0287a0c7e2
#
_entry.id   d213790a3b87f6a6f7579d0287a0c7e2
#
_cell.length_a   1.000
_cell.length_b   1.000
_cell.length_c   1.000
_cell.angle_alpha   90.00
_cell.angle_beta   90.00
_cell.angle_gamma   90.00
#
_symmetry.space_group_name_H-M   'P 1'
#
loop_
_entity.id
_entity.type
_entity.pdbx_description
1 polymer ?
#
loop_
_entity_poly.entity_id
_entity_poly.type
_entity_poly.pdbx_seq_one_letter_code
_entity_poly.pdbx_strand_id
1 'polypeptide(L)'
;YVGMGKDLYDSDSDAKKLYDLGESLRPGTVKVCFEGEGEELTKTENTQPALFLTDLAFANALKDAGIKADAVAGFSLGEIPALAYAGVLSIEDAFKLVVIRGTKMGELSTKYAGGMAAALKLAPEVVEETCKEFKEIWPVNYNCPGQISCAGSADEIDAFCAAIKEKGGRAVKLAVSGAFHTPYMRDASEELEKALKAMTINAPQTEIYANRTGKPYPQDTAQIIETIALQASSSVRFEDTLKNIYRGRSRKDTYRIC
;
A
#
# COMPACT_ATOMS: atom_id res chain seq x y z
N TYR A 1 14.71 -2.24 -2.86
CA TYR A 1 16.14 -1.96 -2.99
C TYR A 1 16.41 -1.21 -4.29
N VAL A 2 17.50 -0.43 -4.31
CA VAL A 2 17.96 0.26 -5.52
C VAL A 2 18.28 -0.76 -6.62
N GLY A 3 17.87 -0.48 -7.87
CA GLY A 3 18.02 -1.37 -9.01
C GLY A 3 16.90 -2.39 -9.19
N MET A 4 15.86 -2.41 -8.34
CA MET A 4 14.70 -3.27 -8.53
C MET A 4 13.99 -2.93 -9.83
N GLY A 5 13.81 -3.93 -10.72
CA GLY A 5 13.18 -3.75 -12.04
C GLY A 5 14.08 -3.13 -13.12
N LYS A 6 15.37 -2.91 -12.85
CA LYS A 6 16.28 -2.32 -13.84
C LYS A 6 16.49 -3.23 -15.06
N ASP A 7 16.57 -4.53 -14.86
CA ASP A 7 16.64 -5.51 -15.92
C ASP A 7 15.44 -5.45 -16.88
N LEU A 8 14.24 -5.24 -16.35
CA LEU A 8 13.05 -5.03 -17.14
C LEU A 8 13.07 -3.67 -17.85
N TYR A 9 13.48 -2.60 -17.16
CA TYR A 9 13.67 -1.29 -17.78
C TYR A 9 14.64 -1.31 -18.96
N ASP A 10 15.73 -2.06 -18.86
CA ASP A 10 16.78 -2.15 -19.89
C ASP A 10 16.37 -3.05 -21.08
N SER A 11 15.50 -4.04 -20.87
CA SER A 11 15.16 -5.06 -21.87
C SER A 11 13.77 -4.94 -22.50
N ASP A 12 12.84 -4.23 -21.85
CA ASP A 12 11.45 -4.11 -22.28
C ASP A 12 11.09 -2.65 -22.62
N SER A 13 10.62 -2.41 -23.86
CA SER A 13 10.34 -1.06 -24.33
C SER A 13 9.13 -0.41 -23.64
N ASP A 14 8.16 -1.20 -23.19
CA ASP A 14 6.95 -0.66 -22.54
C ASP A 14 7.20 -0.40 -21.06
N ALA A 15 8.01 -1.24 -20.41
CA ALA A 15 8.55 -0.91 -19.10
C ALA A 15 9.37 0.39 -19.15
N LYS A 16 10.26 0.55 -20.14
CA LYS A 16 11.03 1.78 -20.32
C LYS A 16 10.12 3.01 -20.46
N LYS A 17 9.10 2.97 -21.32
CA LYS A 17 8.14 4.07 -21.50
C LYS A 17 7.42 4.42 -20.20
N LEU A 18 7.09 3.42 -19.37
CA LEU A 18 6.44 3.63 -18.09
C LEU A 18 7.35 4.41 -17.11
N TYR A 19 8.62 4.04 -17.02
CA TYR A 19 9.59 4.77 -16.20
C TYR A 19 9.89 6.17 -16.76
N ASP A 20 9.97 6.32 -18.09
CA ASP A 20 10.17 7.62 -18.75
C ASP A 20 8.95 8.55 -18.48
N LEU A 21 7.73 8.02 -18.44
CA LEU A 21 6.54 8.75 -18.02
C LEU A 21 6.68 9.22 -16.55
N GLY A 22 7.06 8.32 -15.64
CA GLY A 22 7.30 8.65 -14.24
C GLY A 22 8.37 9.75 -14.09
N GLU A 23 9.48 9.66 -14.83
CA GLU A 23 10.53 10.68 -14.86
C GLU A 23 10.02 12.02 -15.37
N SER A 24 9.16 12.04 -16.41
CA SER A 24 8.59 13.27 -16.95
C SER A 24 7.64 13.99 -15.98
N LEU A 25 6.91 13.22 -15.18
CA LEU A 25 5.95 13.73 -14.20
C LEU A 25 6.62 14.12 -12.86
N ARG A 26 7.69 13.42 -12.51
CA ARG A 26 8.48 13.65 -11.29
C ARG A 26 9.96 13.44 -11.61
N PRO A 27 10.68 14.49 -12.06
CA PRO A 27 12.09 14.41 -12.40
C PRO A 27 12.96 13.88 -11.25
N GLY A 28 13.92 13.01 -11.56
CA GLY A 28 14.79 12.33 -10.62
C GLY A 28 14.26 10.98 -10.12
N THR A 29 13.06 10.58 -10.50
CA THR A 29 12.48 9.29 -10.08
C THR A 29 13.29 8.10 -10.58
N VAL A 30 13.68 8.08 -11.85
CA VAL A 30 14.48 6.98 -12.45
C VAL A 30 15.84 6.87 -11.78
N LYS A 31 16.48 8.01 -11.48
CA LYS A 31 17.74 8.03 -10.76
C LYS A 31 17.60 7.42 -9.36
N VAL A 32 16.56 7.77 -8.62
CA VAL A 32 16.30 7.21 -7.29
C VAL A 32 16.04 5.70 -7.37
N CYS A 33 15.32 5.24 -8.42
CA CYS A 33 15.05 3.81 -8.62
C CYS A 33 16.32 2.99 -8.84
N PHE A 34 17.26 3.48 -9.65
CA PHE A 34 18.33 2.65 -10.21
C PHE A 34 19.75 3.04 -9.80
N GLU A 35 19.96 4.28 -9.34
CA GLU A 35 21.30 4.84 -9.07
C GLU A 35 21.36 5.59 -7.73
N GLY A 36 20.22 5.73 -7.03
CA GLY A 36 20.14 6.47 -5.78
C GLY A 36 20.79 5.72 -4.60
N GLU A 37 20.99 6.43 -3.50
CA GLU A 37 21.38 5.79 -2.23
C GLU A 37 20.16 5.11 -1.58
N GLY A 38 20.41 3.99 -0.87
CA GLY A 38 19.34 3.23 -0.21
C GLY A 38 18.53 4.07 0.78
N GLU A 39 19.19 4.98 1.50
CA GLU A 39 18.52 5.89 2.44
C GLU A 39 17.56 6.86 1.73
N GLU A 40 17.91 7.34 0.55
CA GLU A 40 17.04 8.20 -0.25
C GLU A 40 15.81 7.44 -0.74
N LEU A 41 16.00 6.20 -1.20
CA LEU A 41 14.92 5.35 -1.66
C LEU A 41 13.96 4.96 -0.52
N THR A 42 14.42 4.82 0.74
CA THR A 42 13.58 4.44 1.88
C THR A 42 12.64 5.54 2.37
N LYS A 43 12.85 6.79 1.97
CA LYS A 43 11.89 7.86 2.24
C LYS A 43 10.59 7.56 1.51
N THR A 44 9.45 7.62 2.23
CA THR A 44 8.16 7.16 1.68
C THR A 44 7.74 7.94 0.43
N GLU A 45 8.09 9.22 0.33
CA GLU A 45 7.87 10.05 -0.85
C GLU A 45 8.64 9.60 -2.09
N ASN A 46 9.70 8.81 -1.91
CA ASN A 46 10.50 8.21 -2.98
C ASN A 46 10.14 6.74 -3.19
N THR A 47 9.96 5.98 -2.10
CA THR A 47 9.59 4.55 -2.16
C THR A 47 8.30 4.35 -2.94
N GLN A 48 7.28 5.19 -2.69
CA GLN A 48 5.97 4.96 -3.27
C GLN A 48 5.95 5.13 -4.80
N PRO A 49 6.45 6.22 -5.40
CA PRO A 49 6.56 6.32 -6.85
C PRO A 49 7.45 5.25 -7.49
N ALA A 50 8.57 4.89 -6.84
CA ALA A 50 9.48 3.87 -7.34
C ALA A 50 8.82 2.48 -7.39
N LEU A 51 8.13 2.07 -6.32
CA LEU A 51 7.39 0.80 -6.29
C LEU A 51 6.20 0.80 -7.25
N PHE A 52 5.49 1.92 -7.40
CA PHE A 52 4.41 2.03 -8.38
C PHE A 52 4.88 1.66 -9.80
N LEU A 53 6.01 2.23 -10.23
CA LEU A 53 6.56 1.96 -11.55
C LEU A 53 7.01 0.50 -11.67
N THR A 54 7.68 0.00 -10.65
CA THR A 54 8.19 -1.39 -10.61
C THR A 54 7.04 -2.39 -10.66
N ASP A 55 6.04 -2.25 -9.79
CA ASP A 55 4.90 -3.17 -9.71
C ASP A 55 4.11 -3.20 -11.03
N LEU A 56 3.86 -2.03 -11.60
CA LEU A 56 3.10 -1.92 -12.85
C LEU A 56 3.91 -2.44 -14.06
N ALA A 57 5.22 -2.22 -14.10
CA ALA A 57 6.10 -2.77 -15.13
C ALA A 57 6.07 -4.30 -15.11
N PHE A 58 6.22 -4.93 -13.94
CA PHE A 58 6.12 -6.39 -13.81
C PHE A 58 4.73 -6.92 -14.16
N ALA A 59 3.66 -6.24 -13.73
CA ALA A 59 2.29 -6.63 -14.05
C ALA A 59 2.03 -6.59 -15.57
N ASN A 60 2.52 -5.55 -16.27
CA ASN A 60 2.41 -5.44 -17.71
C ASN A 60 3.23 -6.53 -18.42
N ALA A 61 4.46 -6.77 -18.00
CA ALA A 61 5.29 -7.83 -18.59
C ALA A 61 4.65 -9.22 -18.45
N LEU A 62 4.00 -9.53 -17.34
CA LEU A 62 3.23 -10.77 -17.16
C LEU A 62 2.02 -10.82 -18.09
N LYS A 63 1.30 -9.72 -18.26
CA LYS A 63 0.18 -9.62 -19.19
C LYS A 63 0.63 -9.86 -20.64
N ASP A 64 1.76 -9.28 -21.04
CA ASP A 64 2.34 -9.44 -22.38
C ASP A 64 2.85 -10.87 -22.62
N ALA A 65 3.30 -11.55 -21.56
CA ALA A 65 3.61 -12.98 -21.57
C ALA A 65 2.35 -13.89 -21.61
N GLY A 66 1.15 -13.31 -21.72
CA GLY A 66 -0.12 -14.03 -21.84
C GLY A 66 -0.77 -14.43 -20.51
N ILE A 67 -0.22 -14.01 -19.37
CA ILE A 67 -0.80 -14.25 -18.05
C ILE A 67 -1.89 -13.21 -17.80
N LYS A 68 -3.15 -13.67 -17.75
CA LYS A 68 -4.31 -12.83 -17.47
C LYS A 68 -4.69 -12.94 -16.00
N ALA A 69 -4.85 -11.79 -15.35
CA ALA A 69 -5.37 -11.76 -13.99
C ALA A 69 -6.92 -11.79 -14.01
N ASP A 70 -7.50 -12.71 -13.25
CA ASP A 70 -8.95 -12.71 -12.97
C ASP A 70 -9.32 -11.68 -11.92
N ALA A 71 -8.43 -11.44 -10.96
CA ALA A 71 -8.53 -10.37 -9.99
C ALA A 71 -7.15 -9.88 -9.59
N VAL A 72 -7.10 -8.65 -9.11
CA VAL A 72 -5.90 -8.03 -8.59
C VAL A 72 -6.13 -7.49 -7.18
N ALA A 73 -5.07 -7.44 -6.39
CA ALA A 73 -5.03 -6.78 -5.11
C ALA A 73 -3.61 -6.27 -4.88
N GLY A 74 -3.49 -5.13 -4.24
CA GLY A 74 -2.21 -4.59 -3.82
C GLY A 74 -2.23 -4.31 -2.32
N PHE A 75 -1.08 -4.43 -1.67
CA PHE A 75 -0.96 -4.13 -0.25
C PHE A 75 -0.56 -2.66 -0.06
N SER A 76 -1.35 -1.88 0.66
CA SER A 76 -1.11 -0.46 0.94
C SER A 76 -0.82 0.34 -0.34
N LEU A 77 0.42 0.73 -0.59
CA LEU A 77 0.85 1.37 -1.83
C LEU A 77 0.46 0.56 -3.06
N GLY A 78 0.63 -0.76 -3.03
CA GLY A 78 0.35 -1.65 -4.17
C GLY A 78 -1.10 -1.59 -4.68
N GLU A 79 -2.03 -1.07 -3.89
CA GLU A 79 -3.40 -0.82 -4.36
C GLU A 79 -3.45 0.22 -5.48
N ILE A 80 -2.56 1.22 -5.48
CA ILE A 80 -2.54 2.27 -6.52
C ILE A 80 -2.12 1.73 -7.90
N PRO A 81 -1.00 0.98 -8.06
CA PRO A 81 -0.72 0.33 -9.34
C PRO A 81 -1.78 -0.72 -9.73
N ALA A 82 -2.41 -1.40 -8.76
CA ALA A 82 -3.52 -2.31 -9.04
C ALA A 82 -4.76 -1.58 -9.61
N LEU A 83 -5.05 -0.35 -9.15
CA LEU A 83 -6.11 0.50 -9.71
C LEU A 83 -5.80 0.90 -11.16
N ALA A 84 -4.55 1.24 -11.48
CA ALA A 84 -4.13 1.52 -12.85
C ALA A 84 -4.25 0.27 -13.73
N TYR A 85 -3.78 -0.88 -13.26
CA TYR A 85 -3.91 -2.16 -13.98
C TYR A 85 -5.37 -2.55 -14.24
N ALA A 86 -6.23 -2.33 -13.25
CA ALA A 86 -7.67 -2.61 -13.36
C ALA A 86 -8.44 -1.58 -14.21
N GLY A 87 -7.78 -0.53 -14.72
CA GLY A 87 -8.38 0.50 -15.56
C GLY A 87 -9.26 1.52 -14.82
N VAL A 88 -9.16 1.59 -13.49
CA VAL A 88 -9.89 2.56 -12.67
C VAL A 88 -9.34 3.97 -12.85
N LEU A 89 -8.01 4.08 -12.91
CA LEU A 89 -7.26 5.32 -13.16
C LEU A 89 -6.40 5.14 -14.42
N SER A 90 -6.14 6.24 -15.13
CA SER A 90 -5.05 6.26 -16.09
C SER A 90 -3.71 6.05 -15.37
N ILE A 91 -2.68 5.52 -16.07
CA ILE A 91 -1.34 5.36 -15.48
C ILE A 91 -0.80 6.70 -15.00
N GLU A 92 -1.05 7.76 -15.77
CA GLU A 92 -0.60 9.12 -15.44
C GLU A 92 -1.27 9.65 -14.16
N ASP A 93 -2.61 9.52 -14.04
CA ASP A 93 -3.34 9.95 -12.85
C ASP A 93 -2.96 9.11 -11.62
N ALA A 94 -2.81 7.81 -11.78
CA ALA A 94 -2.36 6.92 -10.70
C ALA A 94 -0.94 7.26 -10.23
N PHE A 95 -0.03 7.60 -11.16
CA PHE A 95 1.32 8.05 -10.79
C PHE A 95 1.29 9.40 -10.05
N LYS A 96 0.49 10.37 -10.51
CA LYS A 96 0.29 11.64 -9.80
C LYS A 96 -0.29 11.40 -8.40
N LEU A 97 -1.26 10.50 -8.29
CA LEU A 97 -1.89 10.16 -7.02
C LEU A 97 -0.88 9.54 -6.03
N VAL A 98 -0.02 8.63 -6.50
CA VAL A 98 0.99 8.01 -5.63
C VAL A 98 2.07 9.00 -5.20
N VAL A 99 2.41 9.98 -6.02
CA VAL A 99 3.32 11.08 -5.64
C VAL A 99 2.69 11.93 -4.53
N ILE A 100 1.43 12.33 -4.67
CA ILE A 100 0.68 13.07 -3.64
C ILE A 100 0.64 12.25 -2.34
N ARG A 101 0.31 10.96 -2.44
CA ARG A 101 0.23 10.04 -1.30
C ARG A 101 1.57 9.93 -0.55
N GLY A 102 2.64 9.65 -1.28
CA GLY A 102 3.99 9.48 -0.69
C GLY A 102 4.47 10.76 -0.02
N THR A 103 4.33 11.90 -0.69
CA THR A 103 4.72 13.21 -0.16
C THR A 103 3.94 13.54 1.11
N LYS A 104 2.61 13.42 1.07
CA LYS A 104 1.77 13.79 2.22
C LYS A 104 1.96 12.86 3.42
N MET A 105 2.09 11.57 3.19
CA MET A 105 2.39 10.61 4.26
C MET A 105 3.79 10.83 4.85
N GLY A 106 4.78 11.24 4.05
CA GLY A 106 6.11 11.64 4.51
C GLY A 106 6.08 12.87 5.42
N GLU A 107 5.37 13.93 5.00
CA GLU A 107 5.15 15.14 5.82
C GLU A 107 4.50 14.80 7.16
N LEU A 108 3.45 13.97 7.15
CA LEU A 108 2.73 13.58 8.36
C LEU A 108 3.57 12.68 9.28
N SER A 109 4.46 11.85 8.73
CA SER A 109 5.41 11.06 9.51
C SER A 109 6.44 11.93 10.23
N THR A 110 6.77 13.09 9.67
CA THR A 110 7.64 14.08 10.33
C THR A 110 6.85 14.89 11.38
N LYS A 111 5.59 15.21 11.09
CA LYS A 111 4.70 15.99 11.99
C LYS A 111 4.32 15.20 13.24
N TYR A 112 4.03 13.91 13.08
CA TYR A 112 3.62 13.02 14.16
C TYR A 112 4.70 11.97 14.40
N ALA A 113 5.41 12.06 15.52
CA ALA A 113 6.39 11.06 15.92
C ALA A 113 5.69 9.71 16.14
N GLY A 114 5.76 8.86 15.14
CA GLY A 114 5.07 7.58 15.12
C GLY A 114 6.00 6.38 15.02
N GLY A 115 5.46 5.23 15.32
CA GLY A 115 6.14 3.95 15.18
C GLY A 115 5.18 2.83 14.83
N MET A 116 5.74 1.71 14.38
CA MET A 116 4.98 0.50 14.06
C MET A 116 5.62 -0.73 14.68
N ALA A 117 4.81 -1.69 15.05
CA ALA A 117 5.25 -3.00 15.52
C ALA A 117 4.33 -4.10 14.98
N ALA A 118 4.93 -5.24 14.61
CA ALA A 118 4.17 -6.44 14.27
C ALA A 118 3.89 -7.25 15.54
N ALA A 119 2.61 -7.46 15.83
CA ALA A 119 2.13 -8.41 16.84
C ALA A 119 1.93 -9.78 16.19
N LEU A 120 2.60 -10.80 16.74
CA LEU A 120 2.66 -12.14 16.17
C LEU A 120 2.13 -13.18 17.17
N LYS A 121 1.55 -14.26 16.66
CA LYS A 121 1.11 -15.45 17.42
C LYS A 121 -0.05 -15.21 18.39
N LEU A 122 -0.82 -14.16 18.21
CA LEU A 122 -2.04 -13.88 18.97
C LEU A 122 -3.25 -13.85 18.03
N ALA A 123 -4.42 -14.12 18.60
CA ALA A 123 -5.69 -13.94 17.91
C ALA A 123 -5.95 -12.43 17.69
N PRO A 124 -6.62 -12.04 16.60
CA PRO A 124 -6.91 -10.63 16.30
C PRO A 124 -7.57 -9.89 17.46
N GLU A 125 -8.52 -10.52 18.11
CA GLU A 125 -9.28 -9.95 19.23
C GLU A 125 -8.35 -9.57 20.40
N VAL A 126 -7.33 -10.39 20.68
CA VAL A 126 -6.35 -10.11 21.75
C VAL A 126 -5.49 -8.91 21.40
N VAL A 127 -5.08 -8.79 20.11
CA VAL A 127 -4.28 -7.65 19.65
C VAL A 127 -5.12 -6.36 19.69
N GLU A 128 -6.38 -6.43 19.21
CA GLU A 128 -7.31 -5.29 19.20
C GLU A 128 -7.60 -4.80 20.64
N GLU A 129 -7.87 -5.71 21.58
CA GLU A 129 -8.07 -5.35 22.99
C GLU A 129 -6.80 -4.76 23.60
N THR A 130 -5.62 -5.31 23.26
CA THR A 130 -4.35 -4.73 23.73
C THR A 130 -4.14 -3.31 23.20
N CYS A 131 -4.49 -3.04 21.94
CA CYS A 131 -4.41 -1.67 21.41
C CYS A 131 -5.27 -0.68 22.20
N LYS A 132 -6.45 -1.10 22.69
CA LYS A 132 -7.36 -0.24 23.49
C LYS A 132 -6.81 0.15 24.88
N GLU A 133 -5.80 -0.55 25.36
CA GLU A 133 -5.12 -0.20 26.62
C GLU A 133 -4.23 1.05 26.47
N PHE A 134 -4.00 1.49 25.23
CA PHE A 134 -3.17 2.64 24.85
C PHE A 134 -4.04 3.74 24.24
N LYS A 135 -3.61 4.98 24.42
CA LYS A 135 -4.36 6.14 23.90
C LYS A 135 -4.25 6.27 22.39
N GLU A 136 -3.07 5.99 21.84
CA GLU A 136 -2.71 6.26 20.46
C GLU A 136 -1.99 5.08 19.80
N ILE A 137 -2.50 3.85 19.99
CA ILE A 137 -2.07 2.65 19.29
C ILE A 137 -3.28 2.01 18.59
N TRP A 138 -3.13 1.71 17.30
CA TRP A 138 -4.18 1.13 16.47
C TRP A 138 -3.70 -0.12 15.72
N PRO A 139 -4.54 -1.15 15.53
CA PRO A 139 -4.26 -2.23 14.61
C PRO A 139 -4.43 -1.70 13.17
N VAL A 140 -3.35 -1.74 12.39
CA VAL A 140 -3.34 -1.10 11.06
C VAL A 140 -3.21 -2.07 9.90
N ASN A 141 -2.52 -3.20 10.01
CA ASN A 141 -2.43 -4.15 8.92
C ASN A 141 -2.73 -5.57 9.42
N TYR A 142 -3.84 -6.12 8.98
CA TYR A 142 -4.20 -7.53 9.16
C TYR A 142 -3.56 -8.33 8.02
N ASN A 143 -2.32 -8.78 8.23
CA ASN A 143 -1.48 -9.33 7.16
C ASN A 143 -1.85 -10.78 6.79
N CYS A 144 -1.94 -11.63 7.81
CA CYS A 144 -2.30 -13.04 7.70
C CYS A 144 -2.68 -13.57 9.10
N PRO A 145 -3.21 -14.80 9.20
CA PRO A 145 -3.54 -15.40 10.50
C PRO A 145 -2.38 -15.31 11.49
N GLY A 146 -2.64 -14.70 12.65
CA GLY A 146 -1.65 -14.51 13.72
C GLY A 146 -0.57 -13.45 13.48
N GLN A 147 -0.77 -12.55 12.50
CA GLN A 147 0.13 -11.44 12.25
C GLN A 147 -0.64 -10.14 11.96
N ILE A 148 -0.58 -9.21 12.90
CA ILE A 148 -1.16 -7.87 12.77
C ILE A 148 -0.08 -6.84 13.04
N SER A 149 0.09 -5.87 12.13
CA SER A 149 0.89 -4.68 12.42
C SER A 149 0.03 -3.66 13.14
N CYS A 150 0.58 -3.09 14.20
CA CYS A 150 -0.01 -2.00 14.96
C CYS A 150 0.88 -0.77 14.82
N ALA A 151 0.27 0.40 14.84
CA ALA A 151 0.97 1.68 14.68
C ALA A 151 0.36 2.74 15.58
N GLY A 152 1.16 3.73 15.93
CA GLY A 152 0.71 4.84 16.76
C GLY A 152 1.83 5.70 17.28
N SER A 153 1.63 6.30 18.45
CA SER A 153 2.62 7.17 19.08
C SER A 153 3.94 6.44 19.36
N ALA A 154 5.04 7.07 19.00
CA ALA A 154 6.38 6.53 19.28
C ALA A 154 6.62 6.29 20.78
N ASP A 155 6.00 7.11 21.62
CA ASP A 155 6.14 7.02 23.10
C ASP A 155 5.44 5.77 23.67
N GLU A 156 4.41 5.24 22.99
CA GLU A 156 3.63 4.10 23.45
C GLU A 156 4.05 2.76 22.83
N ILE A 157 4.77 2.76 21.71
CA ILE A 157 5.13 1.54 20.96
C ILE A 157 5.91 0.54 21.80
N ASP A 158 6.83 0.97 22.67
CA ASP A 158 7.64 0.05 23.48
C ASP A 158 6.79 -0.61 24.57
N ALA A 159 5.91 0.16 25.22
CA ALA A 159 4.97 -0.37 26.20
C ALA A 159 3.96 -1.34 25.54
N PHE A 160 3.46 -1.01 24.35
CA PHE A 160 2.62 -1.91 23.56
C PHE A 160 3.35 -3.23 23.24
N CYS A 161 4.61 -3.17 22.80
CA CYS A 161 5.40 -4.38 22.55
C CYS A 161 5.58 -5.25 23.80
N ALA A 162 5.72 -4.64 24.97
CA ALA A 162 5.79 -5.36 26.25
C ALA A 162 4.44 -6.05 26.55
N ALA A 163 3.33 -5.34 26.45
CA ALA A 163 1.98 -5.87 26.67
C ALA A 163 1.65 -7.08 25.74
N ILE A 164 2.04 -7.01 24.47
CA ILE A 164 1.90 -8.15 23.54
C ILE A 164 2.67 -9.38 24.02
N LYS A 165 3.89 -9.18 24.55
CA LYS A 165 4.71 -10.29 25.07
C LYS A 165 4.12 -10.89 26.33
N GLU A 166 3.60 -10.08 27.25
CA GLU A 166 2.93 -10.52 28.48
C GLU A 166 1.69 -11.37 28.19
N LYS A 167 1.00 -11.13 27.08
CA LYS A 167 -0.14 -11.93 26.60
C LYS A 167 0.28 -13.19 25.83
N GLY A 168 1.58 -13.52 25.82
CA GLY A 168 2.12 -14.74 25.18
C GLY A 168 2.41 -14.59 23.69
N GLY A 169 2.28 -13.39 23.13
CA GLY A 169 2.64 -13.09 21.75
C GLY A 169 4.13 -12.75 21.58
N ARG A 170 4.48 -12.40 20.36
CA ARG A 170 5.79 -11.83 20.01
C ARG A 170 5.56 -10.48 19.32
N ALA A 171 6.28 -9.47 19.79
CA ALA A 171 6.29 -8.14 19.15
C ALA A 171 7.63 -7.87 18.47
N VAL A 172 7.58 -7.33 17.25
CA VAL A 172 8.76 -6.92 16.46
C VAL A 172 8.54 -5.48 15.99
N LYS A 173 9.38 -4.56 16.45
CA LYS A 173 9.36 -3.18 15.94
C LYS A 173 9.75 -3.16 14.47
N LEU A 174 9.04 -2.38 13.69
CA LEU A 174 9.33 -2.20 12.27
C LEU A 174 10.25 -0.98 12.08
N ALA A 175 11.18 -1.08 11.13
CA ALA A 175 12.12 -0.02 10.80
C ALA A 175 11.46 1.07 9.92
N VAL A 176 10.38 1.67 10.44
CA VAL A 176 9.64 2.76 9.80
C VAL A 176 9.40 3.87 10.79
N SER A 177 9.44 5.11 10.34
CA SER A 177 9.32 6.31 11.15
C SER A 177 7.91 6.90 11.20
N GLY A 178 6.92 6.27 10.53
CA GLY A 178 5.56 6.79 10.45
C GLY A 178 4.53 5.83 11.04
N ALA A 179 3.48 6.37 11.65
CA ALA A 179 2.30 5.62 12.05
C ALA A 179 1.29 5.56 10.88
N PHE A 180 1.62 4.78 9.85
CA PHE A 180 0.80 4.63 8.66
C PHE A 180 -0.53 3.92 8.94
N HIS A 181 -1.56 4.26 8.18
CA HIS A 181 -2.91 3.69 8.30
C HIS A 181 -3.62 3.97 9.64
N THR A 182 -3.15 4.99 10.37
CA THR A 182 -3.76 5.50 11.60
C THR A 182 -4.53 6.79 11.35
N PRO A 183 -5.29 7.31 12.33
CA PRO A 183 -5.90 8.63 12.27
C PRO A 183 -4.91 9.78 12.00
N TYR A 184 -3.61 9.62 12.27
CA TYR A 184 -2.57 10.60 11.92
C TYR A 184 -2.47 10.86 10.41
N MET A 185 -2.93 9.91 9.57
CA MET A 185 -2.91 10.02 8.11
C MET A 185 -4.20 10.65 7.53
N ARG A 186 -5.07 11.23 8.36
CA ARG A 186 -6.34 11.83 7.89
C ARG A 186 -6.12 12.91 6.84
N ASP A 187 -5.17 13.83 7.09
CA ASP A 187 -4.87 14.91 6.14
C ASP A 187 -4.40 14.35 4.77
N ALA A 188 -3.74 13.18 4.76
CA ALA A 188 -3.39 12.51 3.50
C ALA A 188 -4.65 12.00 2.77
N SER A 189 -5.61 11.42 3.49
CA SER A 189 -6.89 11.00 2.90
C SER A 189 -7.67 12.17 2.30
N GLU A 190 -7.70 13.31 2.97
CA GLU A 190 -8.38 14.52 2.47
C GLU A 190 -7.71 15.07 1.19
N GLU A 191 -6.38 15.08 1.13
CA GLU A 191 -5.65 15.53 -0.06
C GLU A 191 -5.82 14.55 -1.23
N LEU A 192 -5.85 13.23 -0.96
CA LEU A 192 -6.14 12.23 -1.97
C LEU A 192 -7.57 12.36 -2.51
N GLU A 193 -8.57 12.58 -1.64
CA GLU A 193 -9.95 12.80 -2.07
C GLU A 193 -10.08 14.00 -3.00
N LYS A 194 -9.42 15.11 -2.65
CA LYS A 194 -9.39 16.32 -3.46
C LYS A 194 -8.75 16.07 -4.83
N ALA A 195 -7.63 15.35 -4.87
CA ALA A 195 -6.96 14.99 -6.13
C ALA A 195 -7.86 14.09 -6.99
N LEU A 196 -8.46 13.06 -6.41
CA LEU A 196 -9.33 12.11 -7.10
C LEU A 196 -10.57 12.76 -7.72
N LYS A 197 -11.15 13.78 -7.07
CA LYS A 197 -12.27 14.55 -7.61
C LYS A 197 -11.92 15.33 -8.89
N ALA A 198 -10.65 15.57 -9.16
CA ALA A 198 -10.17 16.22 -10.37
C ALA A 198 -9.71 15.23 -11.45
N MET A 199 -9.70 13.92 -11.18
CA MET A 199 -9.29 12.85 -12.08
C MET A 199 -10.49 12.16 -12.72
N THR A 200 -10.24 11.46 -13.84
CA THR A 200 -11.24 10.58 -14.45
C THR A 200 -11.22 9.22 -13.77
N ILE A 201 -12.31 8.85 -13.11
CA ILE A 201 -12.48 7.58 -12.41
C ILE A 201 -13.42 6.68 -13.21
N ASN A 202 -12.95 5.48 -13.56
CA ASN A 202 -13.72 4.48 -14.28
C ASN A 202 -14.11 3.32 -13.34
N ALA A 203 -15.16 2.60 -13.70
CA ALA A 203 -15.44 1.31 -13.09
C ALA A 203 -14.31 0.31 -13.39
N PRO A 204 -13.94 -0.58 -12.45
CA PRO A 204 -12.90 -1.58 -12.68
C PRO A 204 -13.21 -2.50 -13.87
N GLN A 205 -12.25 -2.69 -14.76
CA GLN A 205 -12.32 -3.63 -15.88
C GLN A 205 -11.84 -5.04 -15.48
N THR A 206 -10.95 -5.12 -14.49
CA THR A 206 -10.53 -6.34 -13.81
C THR A 206 -10.97 -6.24 -12.36
N GLU A 207 -11.47 -7.33 -11.78
CA GLU A 207 -11.86 -7.35 -10.37
C GLU A 207 -10.69 -6.93 -9.49
N ILE A 208 -10.87 -5.92 -8.65
CA ILE A 208 -9.86 -5.42 -7.72
C ILE A 208 -10.44 -5.40 -6.30
N TYR A 209 -9.61 -5.77 -5.32
CA TYR A 209 -9.98 -5.81 -3.91
C TYR A 209 -9.40 -4.62 -3.14
N ALA A 210 -10.25 -3.98 -2.35
CA ALA A 210 -9.88 -2.81 -1.55
C ALA A 210 -9.24 -3.20 -0.22
N ASN A 211 -8.13 -2.57 0.14
CA ASN A 211 -7.45 -2.79 1.42
C ASN A 211 -8.36 -2.50 2.62
N ARG A 212 -9.12 -1.41 2.56
CA ARG A 212 -9.98 -0.95 3.65
C ARG A 212 -11.05 -1.97 4.03
N THR A 213 -11.58 -2.70 3.08
CA THR A 213 -12.73 -3.60 3.28
C THR A 213 -12.41 -5.07 3.12
N GLY A 214 -11.32 -5.41 2.45
CA GLY A 214 -11.01 -6.77 2.01
C GLY A 214 -11.97 -7.30 0.94
N LYS A 215 -12.82 -6.48 0.35
CA LYS A 215 -13.89 -6.83 -0.61
C LYS A 215 -13.58 -6.23 -1.98
N PRO A 216 -14.25 -6.72 -3.06
CA PRO A 216 -14.19 -6.08 -4.36
C PRO A 216 -14.54 -4.60 -4.30
N TYR A 217 -13.89 -3.80 -5.15
CA TYR A 217 -14.19 -2.38 -5.32
C TYR A 217 -15.64 -2.18 -5.75
N PRO A 218 -16.27 -1.09 -5.31
CA PRO A 218 -17.59 -0.70 -5.82
C PRO A 218 -17.52 -0.31 -7.30
N GLN A 219 -18.69 -0.19 -7.93
CA GLN A 219 -18.83 0.26 -9.32
C GLN A 219 -19.19 1.76 -9.41
N ASP A 220 -19.68 2.32 -8.33
CA ASP A 220 -20.08 3.74 -8.25
C ASP A 220 -18.85 4.62 -8.05
N THR A 221 -18.71 5.67 -8.87
CA THR A 221 -17.55 6.57 -8.87
C THR A 221 -17.32 7.25 -7.53
N ALA A 222 -18.38 7.70 -6.85
CA ALA A 222 -18.24 8.38 -5.56
C ALA A 222 -17.74 7.42 -4.48
N GLN A 223 -18.23 6.18 -4.49
CA GLN A 223 -17.77 5.13 -3.57
C GLN A 223 -16.33 4.67 -3.89
N ILE A 224 -15.93 4.64 -5.18
CA ILE A 224 -14.54 4.37 -5.57
C ILE A 224 -13.62 5.45 -5.00
N ILE A 225 -13.94 6.73 -5.21
CA ILE A 225 -13.17 7.87 -4.68
C ILE A 225 -13.02 7.77 -3.16
N GLU A 226 -14.12 7.56 -2.44
CA GLU A 226 -14.10 7.39 -0.99
C GLU A 226 -13.20 6.23 -0.56
N THR A 227 -13.31 5.09 -1.24
CA THR A 227 -12.55 3.88 -0.91
C THR A 227 -11.04 4.11 -1.06
N ILE A 228 -10.61 4.73 -2.17
CA ILE A 228 -9.21 5.07 -2.42
C ILE A 228 -8.70 6.10 -1.41
N ALA A 229 -9.44 7.19 -1.22
CA ALA A 229 -9.02 8.29 -0.38
C ALA A 229 -8.83 7.87 1.08
N LEU A 230 -9.79 7.14 1.65
CA LEU A 230 -9.74 6.71 3.05
C LEU A 230 -8.75 5.57 3.32
N GLN A 231 -8.19 4.94 2.28
CA GLN A 231 -7.22 3.84 2.45
C GLN A 231 -6.00 4.26 3.27
N ALA A 232 -5.47 5.48 3.06
CA ALA A 232 -4.26 5.95 3.75
C ALA A 232 -4.43 6.06 5.27
N SER A 233 -5.65 6.34 5.75
CA SER A 233 -5.98 6.49 7.18
C SER A 233 -6.85 5.36 7.75
N SER A 234 -6.97 4.25 7.02
CA SER A 234 -7.76 3.07 7.42
C SER A 234 -6.88 1.83 7.48
N SER A 235 -7.31 0.85 8.27
CA SER A 235 -6.60 -0.44 8.35
C SER A 235 -6.62 -1.18 7.01
N VAL A 236 -5.52 -1.87 6.72
CA VAL A 236 -5.36 -2.78 5.57
C VAL A 236 -5.84 -4.17 5.96
N ARG A 237 -6.95 -4.63 5.38
CA ARG A 237 -7.60 -5.91 5.62
C ARG A 237 -7.09 -6.99 4.66
N PHE A 238 -5.76 -7.20 4.59
CA PHE A 238 -5.17 -8.05 3.56
C PHE A 238 -5.48 -9.53 3.74
N GLU A 239 -5.56 -10.00 4.98
CA GLU A 239 -6.02 -11.37 5.29
C GLU A 239 -7.43 -11.61 4.74
N ASP A 240 -8.35 -10.65 4.93
CA ASP A 240 -9.72 -10.76 4.40
C ASP A 240 -9.73 -10.70 2.87
N THR A 241 -8.89 -9.85 2.27
CA THR A 241 -8.69 -9.81 0.81
C THR A 241 -8.31 -11.19 0.28
N LEU A 242 -7.28 -11.82 0.85
CA LEU A 242 -6.84 -13.14 0.43
C LEU A 242 -7.94 -14.20 0.61
N LYS A 243 -8.61 -14.21 1.77
CA LYS A 243 -9.74 -15.14 2.03
C LYS A 243 -10.86 -14.98 1.01
N ASN A 244 -11.20 -13.74 0.63
CA ASN A 244 -12.27 -13.47 -0.31
C ASN A 244 -11.89 -13.88 -1.74
N ILE A 245 -10.65 -13.61 -2.17
CA ILE A 245 -10.12 -14.07 -3.45
C ILE A 245 -10.17 -15.61 -3.54
N TYR A 246 -9.74 -16.31 -2.47
CA TYR A 246 -9.72 -17.79 -2.46
C TYR A 246 -11.11 -18.44 -2.38
N ARG A 247 -12.08 -17.83 -1.69
CA ARG A 247 -13.44 -18.36 -1.57
C ARG A 247 -14.21 -18.38 -2.89
N GLY A 248 -13.90 -17.47 -3.79
CA GLY A 248 -14.55 -17.36 -5.09
C GLY A 248 -13.96 -18.24 -6.20
N ARG A 249 -12.84 -18.96 -5.97
CA ARG A 249 -12.05 -19.58 -7.04
C ARG A 249 -11.52 -20.96 -6.70
N SER A 250 -11.37 -21.82 -7.73
CA SER A 250 -10.71 -23.11 -7.58
C SER A 250 -9.20 -22.91 -7.39
N ARG A 251 -8.59 -23.75 -6.53
CA ARG A 251 -7.20 -23.66 -6.03
C ARG A 251 -6.07 -23.62 -7.08
N LYS A 252 -6.34 -23.66 -8.38
CA LYS A 252 -5.32 -23.99 -9.39
C LYS A 252 -4.51 -22.82 -9.94
N ASP A 253 -4.96 -21.56 -9.77
CA ASP A 253 -4.41 -20.45 -10.55
C ASP A 253 -4.21 -19.13 -9.76
N THR A 254 -3.71 -19.19 -8.53
CA THR A 254 -3.45 -17.98 -7.76
C THR A 254 -1.97 -17.60 -7.83
N TYR A 255 -1.64 -16.58 -8.59
CA TYR A 255 -0.31 -15.96 -8.62
C TYR A 255 -0.34 -14.68 -7.78
N ARG A 256 0.63 -14.54 -6.88
CA ARG A 256 0.86 -13.31 -6.14
C ARG A 256 1.88 -12.47 -6.91
N ILE A 257 1.48 -11.29 -7.33
CA ILE A 257 2.40 -10.22 -7.69
C ILE A 257 2.44 -9.30 -6.48
N CYS A 258 3.54 -9.31 -5.78
CA CYS A 258 3.97 -8.55 -4.57
C CYS A 258 2.92 -8.01 -3.63
#